data_d62d443a62be78d6d2edb9d91cdd4e8e
#
_entry.id   d62d443a62be78d6d2edb9d91cdd4e8e
#
_cell.length_a   1.000
_cell.length_b   1.000
_cell.length_c   1.000
_cell.angle_alpha   90.00
_cell.angle_beta   90.00
_cell.angle_gamma   90.00
#
_symmetry.space_group_name_H-M   'P 1'
#
loop_
_entity.id
_entity.type
_entity.pdbx_description
1 polymer ?
#
loop_
_entity_poly.entity_id
_entity_poly.type
_entity_poly.pdbx_seq_one_letter_code
_entity_poly.pdbx_strand_id
1 'polypeptide(L)'
;MEEYQPIENYGVIGDLATTALVSLSGSIDFMCFPCFDSPTIFAALLDAERGGYFRITPITGQFKNHQRYFPDTNILLTRFLGESGIAEISDFMAVEHLGHHHALLRRVKVVRGEIEFQMVCAPKFDYGRAGHTIEKKPHKLLFIPAKKSLPPLLLHTSIPVKNENGEAVARFKLKSGQTAFFILEEANSGDDSPSANPDYISDAFKETMNYWLDWVSRSKYRGRWREMVNRSALVLKLLTSRENGSIVAAPTFSLPEKVGGQRNWDYRYTWIRDASFTLYA
;
A
#
# COMPACT_ATOMS: atom_id res chain seq x y z
N MET A 1 -2.03 -12.91 21.04
CA MET A 1 -2.57 -11.70 20.40
C MET A 1 -1.40 -11.02 19.70
N GLU A 2 -1.47 -10.82 18.39
CA GLU A 2 -0.51 -9.92 17.73
C GLU A 2 -0.72 -8.52 18.32
N GLU A 3 0.36 -7.94 18.84
CA GLU A 3 0.33 -6.62 19.44
C GLU A 3 0.15 -5.59 18.31
N TYR A 4 -0.80 -4.65 18.43
CA TYR A 4 -1.00 -3.59 17.45
C TYR A 4 0.27 -2.74 17.37
N GLN A 5 0.69 -2.44 16.14
CA GLN A 5 1.85 -1.58 15.92
C GLN A 5 1.53 -0.14 16.34
N PRO A 6 2.50 0.57 16.96
CA PRO A 6 2.37 2.01 17.18
C PRO A 6 2.13 2.78 15.87
N ILE A 7 1.36 3.87 15.94
CA ILE A 7 0.99 4.67 14.76
C ILE A 7 2.23 5.20 14.02
N GLU A 8 3.27 5.59 14.75
CA GLU A 8 4.54 6.06 14.19
C GLU A 8 5.30 5.01 13.36
N ASN A 9 4.93 3.75 13.48
CA ASN A 9 5.50 2.65 12.70
C ASN A 9 4.81 2.44 11.35
N TYR A 10 3.93 3.35 10.93
CA TYR A 10 3.27 3.28 9.63
C TYR A 10 3.74 4.36 8.67
N GLY A 11 4.10 3.94 7.44
CA GLY A 11 4.22 4.81 6.30
C GLY A 11 2.93 4.81 5.47
N VAL A 12 2.64 5.90 4.79
CA VAL A 12 1.48 6.03 3.88
C VAL A 12 1.94 6.10 2.43
N ILE A 13 1.29 5.31 1.57
CA ILE A 13 1.44 5.35 0.11
C ILE A 13 0.06 5.54 -0.53
N GLY A 14 0.00 5.92 -1.79
CA GLY A 14 -1.28 6.09 -2.50
C GLY A 14 -1.10 6.64 -3.91
N ASP A 15 -2.21 6.78 -4.63
CA ASP A 15 -2.30 7.16 -6.05
C ASP A 15 -3.21 8.37 -6.32
N LEU A 16 -3.55 9.15 -5.29
CA LEU A 16 -4.50 10.27 -5.34
C LEU A 16 -5.97 9.86 -5.48
N ALA A 17 -6.28 8.59 -5.34
CA ALA A 17 -7.65 8.07 -5.27
C ALA A 17 -7.86 7.27 -4.00
N THR A 18 -6.82 6.57 -3.55
CA THR A 18 -6.81 5.82 -2.30
C THR A 18 -5.41 5.83 -1.67
N THR A 19 -5.32 5.30 -0.46
CA THR A 19 -4.07 5.16 0.28
C THR A 19 -4.00 3.82 0.97
N ALA A 20 -2.76 3.37 1.23
CA ALA A 20 -2.48 2.21 2.05
C ALA A 20 -1.51 2.58 3.19
N LEU A 21 -1.74 2.03 4.38
CA LEU A 21 -0.86 2.16 5.53
C LEU A 21 0.03 0.92 5.64
N VAL A 22 1.33 1.13 5.53
CA VAL A 22 2.35 0.09 5.53
C VAL A 22 3.10 0.13 6.83
N SER A 23 3.04 -0.95 7.62
CA SER A 23 3.75 -1.04 8.90
C SER A 23 5.24 -1.29 8.70
N LEU A 24 6.02 -0.97 9.73
CA LEU A 24 7.47 -1.21 9.79
C LEU A 24 7.83 -2.71 9.62
N SER A 25 6.90 -3.61 9.88
CA SER A 25 7.07 -5.07 9.65
C SER A 25 6.83 -5.50 8.21
N GLY A 26 6.49 -4.59 7.29
CA GLY A 26 6.22 -4.90 5.88
C GLY A 26 4.80 -5.40 5.63
N SER A 27 3.85 -5.09 6.52
CA SER A 27 2.43 -5.40 6.36
C SER A 27 1.62 -4.17 5.97
N ILE A 28 0.72 -4.30 5.02
CA ILE A 28 -0.33 -3.32 4.75
C ILE A 28 -1.52 -3.69 5.58
N ASP A 29 -1.84 -2.88 6.58
CA ASP A 29 -2.81 -3.16 7.61
C ASP A 29 -4.09 -2.29 7.49
N PHE A 30 -4.08 -1.34 6.56
CA PHE A 30 -5.25 -0.53 6.25
C PHE A 30 -5.23 -0.07 4.80
N MET A 31 -6.32 -0.28 4.07
CA MET A 31 -6.55 0.22 2.72
C MET A 31 -8.03 0.18 2.38
N CYS A 32 -8.58 1.32 1.96
CA CYS A 32 -9.85 1.41 1.24
C CYS A 32 -9.59 1.24 -0.25
N PHE A 33 -10.50 0.63 -1.01
CA PHE A 33 -10.23 0.40 -2.43
C PHE A 33 -11.53 0.32 -3.24
N PRO A 34 -11.63 0.96 -4.41
CA PRO A 34 -10.56 1.69 -5.13
C PRO A 34 -10.38 3.16 -4.69
N CYS A 35 -11.32 3.74 -3.94
CA CYS A 35 -11.32 5.16 -3.56
C CYS A 35 -11.17 5.35 -2.05
N PHE A 36 -10.87 6.58 -1.60
CA PHE A 36 -10.73 6.92 -0.18
C PHE A 36 -11.96 6.52 0.66
N ASP A 37 -13.15 6.76 0.15
CA ASP A 37 -14.44 6.50 0.82
C ASP A 37 -15.00 5.10 0.52
N SER A 38 -14.33 4.31 -0.29
CA SER A 38 -14.70 2.91 -0.56
C SER A 38 -14.61 2.04 0.70
N PRO A 39 -15.32 0.90 0.73
CA PRO A 39 -15.11 -0.10 1.76
C PRO A 39 -13.66 -0.57 1.83
N THR A 40 -13.19 -0.94 3.03
CA THR A 40 -11.85 -1.49 3.18
C THR A 40 -11.73 -2.87 2.55
N ILE A 41 -10.53 -3.15 2.04
CA ILE A 41 -10.05 -4.48 1.71
C ILE A 41 -9.02 -4.99 2.72
N PHE A 42 -8.32 -4.06 3.40
CA PHE A 42 -7.45 -4.36 4.54
C PHE A 42 -7.80 -3.42 5.68
N ALA A 43 -7.97 -3.96 6.88
CA ALA A 43 -8.33 -3.23 8.10
C ALA A 43 -7.78 -3.89 9.37
N ALA A 44 -6.66 -4.64 9.28
CA ALA A 44 -6.00 -5.24 10.44
C ALA A 44 -5.61 -4.20 11.51
N LEU A 45 -5.41 -2.93 11.11
CA LEU A 45 -5.22 -1.81 12.03
C LEU A 45 -6.39 -1.63 13.02
N LEU A 46 -7.61 -1.98 12.61
CA LEU A 46 -8.83 -1.88 13.43
C LEU A 46 -9.16 -3.19 14.13
N ASP A 47 -8.94 -4.33 13.46
CA ASP A 47 -9.18 -5.67 13.99
C ASP A 47 -8.18 -6.64 13.36
N ALA A 48 -7.17 -7.03 14.13
CA ALA A 48 -6.06 -7.87 13.66
C ALA A 48 -6.50 -9.26 13.19
N GLU A 49 -7.61 -9.80 13.71
CA GLU A 49 -8.11 -11.13 13.36
C GLU A 49 -9.03 -11.12 12.15
N ARG A 50 -9.89 -10.09 12.00
CA ARG A 50 -10.94 -10.02 10.98
C ARG A 50 -10.68 -9.01 9.88
N GLY A 51 -9.77 -8.07 10.09
CA GLY A 51 -9.58 -6.91 9.21
C GLY A 51 -8.88 -7.22 7.88
N GLY A 52 -8.12 -8.31 7.80
CA GLY A 52 -7.32 -8.63 6.62
C GLY A 52 -6.08 -7.73 6.45
N TYR A 53 -5.10 -8.25 5.74
CA TYR A 53 -3.81 -7.59 5.56
C TYR A 53 -3.08 -8.09 4.30
N PHE A 54 -2.02 -7.37 3.91
CA PHE A 54 -1.09 -7.83 2.88
C PHE A 54 0.35 -7.74 3.41
N ARG A 55 0.87 -8.85 3.91
CA ARG A 55 2.17 -8.94 4.59
C ARG A 55 3.22 -9.60 3.72
N ILE A 56 4.43 -9.03 3.73
CA ILE A 56 5.64 -9.66 3.18
C ILE A 56 6.74 -9.51 4.23
N THR A 57 7.24 -10.62 4.76
CA THR A 57 8.22 -10.58 5.85
C THR A 57 9.22 -11.72 5.73
N PRO A 58 10.48 -11.53 6.15
CA PRO A 58 11.42 -12.62 6.36
C PRO A 58 10.89 -13.61 7.40
N ILE A 59 11.08 -14.91 7.17
CA ILE A 59 10.61 -15.98 8.09
C ILE A 59 11.73 -16.66 8.85
N THR A 60 12.99 -16.39 8.52
CA THR A 60 14.17 -16.99 9.16
C THR A 60 15.13 -15.89 9.61
N GLY A 61 15.59 -15.96 10.87
CA GLY A 61 16.53 -15.00 11.44
C GLY A 61 15.85 -13.82 12.15
N GLN A 62 16.68 -13.00 12.80
CA GLN A 62 16.23 -11.76 13.40
C GLN A 62 16.62 -10.59 12.50
N PHE A 63 15.68 -9.66 12.30
CA PHE A 63 15.87 -8.49 11.48
C PHE A 63 15.53 -7.23 12.26
N LYS A 64 16.37 -6.21 12.09
CA LYS A 64 16.06 -4.84 12.46
C LYS A 64 15.46 -4.15 11.26
N ASN A 65 14.27 -3.60 11.44
CA ASN A 65 13.52 -2.99 10.35
C ASN A 65 13.71 -1.48 10.37
N HIS A 66 13.88 -0.90 9.18
CA HIS A 66 13.92 0.54 8.95
C HIS A 66 13.00 0.89 7.81
N GLN A 67 12.25 1.98 7.97
CA GLN A 67 11.36 2.48 6.93
C GLN A 67 11.73 3.92 6.57
N ARG A 68 11.75 4.22 5.29
CA ARG A 68 12.00 5.55 4.76
C ARG A 68 11.33 5.71 3.41
N TYR A 69 11.02 6.92 3.04
CA TYR A 69 10.62 7.21 1.67
C TYR A 69 11.83 7.33 0.74
N PHE A 70 11.63 6.94 -0.52
CA PHE A 70 12.55 7.36 -1.57
C PHE A 70 12.53 8.90 -1.64
N PRO A 71 13.71 9.55 -1.75
CA PRO A 71 13.80 11.00 -1.60
C PRO A 71 12.78 11.77 -2.44
N ASP A 72 12.09 12.72 -1.82
CA ASP A 72 11.10 13.59 -2.44
C ASP A 72 9.95 12.86 -3.17
N THR A 73 9.57 11.66 -2.70
CA THR A 73 8.46 10.86 -3.27
C THR A 73 7.54 10.28 -2.19
N ASN A 74 6.43 9.65 -2.63
CA ASN A 74 5.58 8.78 -1.80
C ASN A 74 5.83 7.28 -2.07
N ILE A 75 7.02 6.92 -2.56
CA ILE A 75 7.49 5.53 -2.67
C ILE A 75 8.15 5.16 -1.34
N LEU A 76 7.63 4.15 -0.67
CA LEU A 76 8.09 3.72 0.64
C LEU A 76 9.07 2.56 0.52
N LEU A 77 10.18 2.63 1.24
CA LEU A 77 11.19 1.59 1.33
C LEU A 77 11.21 1.03 2.75
N THR A 78 10.86 -0.24 2.90
CA THR A 78 11.03 -0.99 4.15
C THR A 78 12.26 -1.89 4.02
N ARG A 79 13.26 -1.67 4.86
CA ARG A 79 14.53 -2.41 4.84
C ARG A 79 14.62 -3.35 6.03
N PHE A 80 14.96 -4.59 5.76
CA PHE A 80 15.24 -5.64 6.72
C PHE A 80 16.74 -5.87 6.82
N LEU A 81 17.32 -5.63 7.99
CA LEU A 81 18.75 -5.75 8.28
C LEU A 81 18.97 -6.92 9.22
N GLY A 82 19.56 -7.99 8.77
CA GLY A 82 19.85 -9.19 9.55
C GLY A 82 21.23 -9.78 9.25
N GLU A 83 21.64 -10.75 10.05
CA GLU A 83 22.92 -11.46 9.86
C GLU A 83 22.93 -12.24 8.54
N SER A 84 21.81 -12.88 8.17
CA SER A 84 21.65 -13.65 6.93
C SER A 84 21.65 -12.78 5.67
N GLY A 85 21.39 -11.48 5.81
CA GLY A 85 21.37 -10.59 4.66
C GLY A 85 20.65 -9.27 4.89
N ILE A 86 20.51 -8.53 3.80
CA ILE A 86 19.79 -7.26 3.71
C ILE A 86 18.77 -7.36 2.60
N ALA A 87 17.53 -7.02 2.90
CA ALA A 87 16.46 -6.94 1.91
C ALA A 87 15.72 -5.60 1.99
N GLU A 88 15.10 -5.23 0.89
CA GLU A 88 14.25 -4.05 0.76
C GLU A 88 12.93 -4.43 0.12
N ILE A 89 11.83 -3.90 0.66
CA ILE A 89 10.54 -3.86 -0.02
C ILE A 89 10.32 -2.43 -0.49
N SER A 90 10.04 -2.24 -1.77
CA SER A 90 9.57 -0.98 -2.32
C SER A 90 8.06 -1.07 -2.49
N ASP A 91 7.32 -0.29 -1.71
CA ASP A 91 5.86 -0.21 -1.72
C ASP A 91 5.43 1.12 -2.31
N PHE A 92 4.57 1.09 -3.32
CA PHE A 92 4.00 2.28 -3.94
C PHE A 92 2.70 1.96 -4.67
N MET A 93 1.93 2.99 -4.97
CA MET A 93 0.80 2.90 -5.88
C MET A 93 1.14 3.71 -7.13
N ALA A 94 0.83 3.15 -8.31
CA ALA A 94 1.13 3.78 -9.58
C ALA A 94 0.34 5.08 -9.73
N VAL A 95 1.04 6.20 -9.98
CA VAL A 95 0.41 7.48 -10.31
C VAL A 95 0.51 7.66 -11.80
N GLU A 96 -0.50 7.19 -12.53
CA GLU A 96 -0.55 7.28 -13.99
C GLU A 96 -1.18 8.61 -14.45
N HIS A 97 -0.64 9.19 -15.53
CA HIS A 97 -1.15 10.46 -16.06
C HIS A 97 -2.50 10.34 -16.76
N LEU A 98 -2.91 9.16 -17.24
CA LEU A 98 -4.03 8.98 -18.17
C LEU A 98 -4.95 7.79 -17.86
N GLY A 99 -5.03 7.28 -16.62
CA GLY A 99 -5.83 6.10 -16.35
C GLY A 99 -6.58 6.10 -15.02
N HIS A 100 -7.70 5.37 -14.98
CA HIS A 100 -8.42 5.00 -13.75
C HIS A 100 -7.93 3.64 -13.22
N HIS A 101 -6.67 3.28 -13.53
CA HIS A 101 -6.11 2.00 -13.11
C HIS A 101 -5.44 2.18 -11.74
N HIS A 102 -6.02 1.54 -10.74
CA HIS A 102 -5.49 1.56 -9.37
C HIS A 102 -4.72 0.28 -9.10
N ALA A 103 -3.41 0.39 -8.94
CA ALA A 103 -2.53 -0.72 -8.66
C ALA A 103 -1.63 -0.44 -7.46
N LEU A 104 -1.62 -1.39 -6.54
CA LEU A 104 -0.68 -1.44 -5.42
C LEU A 104 0.48 -2.35 -5.81
N LEU A 105 1.69 -1.81 -5.84
CA LEU A 105 2.90 -2.51 -6.24
C LEU A 105 3.82 -2.72 -5.04
N ARG A 106 4.27 -3.96 -4.88
CA ARG A 106 5.20 -4.37 -3.83
C ARG A 106 6.36 -5.15 -4.47
N ARG A 107 7.56 -4.58 -4.45
CA ARG A 107 8.76 -5.21 -5.00
C ARG A 107 9.74 -5.56 -3.89
N VAL A 108 10.04 -6.83 -3.73
CA VAL A 108 11.06 -7.34 -2.80
C VAL A 108 12.39 -7.48 -3.54
N LYS A 109 13.48 -6.99 -2.96
CA LYS A 109 14.84 -7.15 -3.47
C LYS A 109 15.78 -7.55 -2.35
N VAL A 110 16.55 -8.61 -2.53
CA VAL A 110 17.67 -8.93 -1.63
C VAL A 110 18.92 -8.19 -2.11
N VAL A 111 19.45 -7.32 -1.25
CA VAL A 111 20.65 -6.51 -1.52
C VAL A 111 21.91 -7.30 -1.20
N ARG A 112 21.90 -8.09 -0.11
CA ARG A 112 23.03 -8.91 0.34
C ARG A 112 22.53 -10.19 0.99
N GLY A 113 23.26 -11.30 0.79
CA GLY A 113 22.97 -12.59 1.42
C GLY A 113 21.87 -13.37 0.72
N GLU A 114 21.19 -14.21 1.49
CA GLU A 114 20.09 -15.05 1.04
C GLU A 114 19.01 -15.04 2.13
N ILE A 115 17.79 -14.69 1.76
CA ILE A 115 16.68 -14.51 2.72
C ILE A 115 15.45 -15.25 2.22
N GLU A 116 14.79 -15.96 3.13
CA GLU A 116 13.52 -16.60 2.89
C GLU A 116 12.38 -15.72 3.40
N PHE A 117 11.33 -15.58 2.57
CA PHE A 117 10.18 -14.72 2.82
C PHE A 117 8.89 -15.53 2.83
N GLN A 118 7.93 -15.01 3.60
CA GLN A 118 6.53 -15.35 3.44
C GLN A 118 5.77 -14.11 2.97
N MET A 119 4.95 -14.30 1.94
CA MET A 119 3.92 -13.34 1.52
C MET A 119 2.56 -13.92 1.86
N VAL A 120 1.71 -13.10 2.46
CA VAL A 120 0.29 -13.40 2.70
C VAL A 120 -0.53 -12.20 2.24
N CYS A 121 -1.42 -12.41 1.28
CA CYS A 121 -2.43 -11.42 0.90
C CYS A 121 -3.81 -11.99 1.26
N ALA A 122 -4.43 -11.39 2.26
CA ALA A 122 -5.67 -11.83 2.90
C ALA A 122 -6.71 -10.70 2.89
N PRO A 123 -7.26 -10.31 1.72
CA PRO A 123 -8.26 -9.26 1.67
C PRO A 123 -9.54 -9.68 2.38
N LYS A 124 -10.16 -8.73 3.08
CA LYS A 124 -11.45 -8.87 3.76
C LYS A 124 -12.38 -7.78 3.26
N PHE A 125 -13.20 -8.13 2.29
CA PHE A 125 -14.07 -7.19 1.60
C PHE A 125 -15.17 -6.60 2.50
N ASP A 126 -15.61 -5.39 2.15
CA ASP A 126 -16.71 -4.70 2.82
C ASP A 126 -16.52 -4.61 4.34
N TYR A 127 -15.36 -4.09 4.77
CA TYR A 127 -15.03 -3.99 6.21
C TYR A 127 -14.98 -5.36 6.92
N GLY A 128 -14.60 -6.42 6.22
CA GLY A 128 -14.61 -7.78 6.74
C GLY A 128 -15.98 -8.46 6.79
N ARG A 129 -17.04 -7.85 6.21
CA ARG A 129 -18.41 -8.37 6.23
C ARG A 129 -18.75 -9.28 5.04
N ALA A 130 -18.05 -9.13 3.93
CA ALA A 130 -18.28 -9.93 2.72
C ALA A 130 -17.22 -11.01 2.56
N GLY A 131 -17.66 -12.25 2.43
CA GLY A 131 -16.79 -13.37 2.02
C GLY A 131 -16.34 -13.23 0.56
N HIS A 132 -15.37 -14.05 0.16
CA HIS A 132 -14.90 -14.13 -1.23
C HIS A 132 -14.46 -15.56 -1.56
N THR A 133 -14.30 -15.82 -2.86
CA THR A 133 -13.67 -17.02 -3.41
C THR A 133 -12.40 -16.63 -4.15
N ILE A 134 -11.47 -17.59 -4.31
CA ILE A 134 -10.23 -17.38 -5.07
C ILE A 134 -10.23 -18.30 -6.28
N GLU A 135 -10.10 -17.72 -7.46
CA GLU A 135 -9.78 -18.43 -8.70
C GLU A 135 -8.29 -18.31 -9.01
N LYS A 136 -7.65 -19.45 -9.25
CA LYS A 136 -6.24 -19.51 -9.61
C LYS A 136 -6.08 -19.52 -11.13
N LYS A 137 -5.25 -18.59 -11.64
CA LYS A 137 -4.75 -18.55 -13.02
C LYS A 137 -3.22 -18.66 -13.01
N PRO A 138 -2.55 -18.97 -14.12
CA PRO A 138 -1.08 -18.91 -14.17
C PRO A 138 -0.55 -17.55 -13.74
N HIS A 139 0.31 -17.51 -12.70
CA HIS A 139 0.89 -16.28 -12.13
C HIS A 139 -0.11 -15.21 -11.64
N LYS A 140 -1.39 -15.57 -11.48
CA LYS A 140 -2.45 -14.65 -11.05
C LYS A 140 -3.40 -15.36 -10.09
N LEU A 141 -3.92 -14.62 -9.10
CA LEU A 141 -5.05 -15.04 -8.28
C LEU A 141 -6.14 -13.98 -8.34
N LEU A 142 -7.37 -14.41 -8.62
CA LEU A 142 -8.54 -13.54 -8.66
C LEU A 142 -9.35 -13.76 -7.39
N PHE A 143 -9.49 -12.72 -6.57
CA PHE A 143 -10.38 -12.69 -5.41
C PHE A 143 -11.74 -12.16 -5.86
N ILE A 144 -12.76 -12.99 -5.79
CA ILE A 144 -14.12 -12.67 -6.21
C ILE A 144 -14.99 -12.47 -4.97
N PRO A 145 -15.39 -11.22 -4.64
CA PRO A 145 -16.27 -10.98 -3.51
C PRO A 145 -17.65 -11.58 -3.71
N ALA A 146 -18.25 -12.09 -2.64
CA ALA A 146 -19.62 -12.63 -2.67
C ALA A 146 -20.66 -11.54 -2.98
N LYS A 147 -20.37 -10.29 -2.64
CA LYS A 147 -21.22 -9.11 -2.90
C LYS A 147 -20.87 -8.52 -4.26
N LYS A 148 -21.75 -8.66 -5.25
CA LYS A 148 -21.55 -8.23 -6.65
C LYS A 148 -21.27 -6.73 -6.84
N SER A 149 -21.61 -5.89 -5.87
CA SER A 149 -21.34 -4.43 -5.93
C SER A 149 -19.89 -4.06 -5.58
N LEU A 150 -19.07 -5.03 -5.18
CA LEU A 150 -17.66 -4.82 -4.86
C LEU A 150 -16.81 -5.27 -6.04
N PRO A 151 -15.73 -4.54 -6.37
CA PRO A 151 -14.84 -4.93 -7.43
C PRO A 151 -14.06 -6.20 -7.04
N PRO A 152 -13.91 -7.16 -7.97
CA PRO A 152 -12.98 -8.26 -7.76
C PRO A 152 -11.53 -7.75 -7.81
N LEU A 153 -10.63 -8.40 -7.08
CA LEU A 153 -9.23 -8.04 -7.01
C LEU A 153 -8.37 -9.08 -7.71
N LEU A 154 -7.40 -8.63 -8.48
CA LEU A 154 -6.43 -9.47 -9.17
C LEU A 154 -5.04 -9.27 -8.55
N LEU A 155 -4.45 -10.36 -8.07
CA LEU A 155 -3.07 -10.41 -7.60
C LEU A 155 -2.17 -11.01 -8.66
N HIS A 156 -1.31 -10.21 -9.29
CA HIS A 156 -0.21 -10.69 -10.14
C HIS A 156 1.03 -10.96 -9.30
N THR A 157 1.79 -11.97 -9.69
CA THR A 157 2.97 -12.37 -8.92
C THR A 157 4.04 -13.01 -9.80
N SER A 158 5.29 -12.69 -9.52
CA SER A 158 6.45 -13.34 -10.16
C SER A 158 6.81 -14.70 -9.55
N ILE A 159 6.13 -15.09 -8.49
CA ILE A 159 6.39 -16.32 -7.72
C ILE A 159 5.14 -17.17 -7.64
N PRO A 160 5.27 -18.50 -7.56
CA PRO A 160 4.14 -19.38 -7.33
C PRO A 160 3.42 -19.05 -6.02
N VAL A 161 2.10 -18.87 -6.08
CA VAL A 161 1.23 -18.60 -4.95
C VAL A 161 0.21 -19.71 -4.79
N LYS A 162 -0.14 -20.01 -3.54
CA LYS A 162 -1.16 -20.99 -3.16
C LYS A 162 -2.36 -20.27 -2.55
N ASN A 163 -3.54 -20.87 -2.72
CA ASN A 163 -4.71 -20.52 -1.93
C ASN A 163 -4.69 -21.37 -0.66
N GLU A 164 -4.57 -20.73 0.48
CA GLU A 164 -4.67 -21.37 1.80
C GLU A 164 -5.81 -20.69 2.56
N ASN A 165 -6.94 -21.39 2.73
CA ASN A 165 -8.13 -20.93 3.48
C ASN A 165 -8.70 -19.56 3.02
N GLY A 166 -8.66 -19.27 1.72
CA GLY A 166 -9.12 -17.97 1.19
C GLY A 166 -8.07 -16.85 1.25
N GLU A 167 -6.82 -17.20 1.49
CA GLU A 167 -5.67 -16.29 1.48
C GLU A 167 -4.68 -16.70 0.38
N ALA A 168 -4.05 -15.71 -0.25
CA ALA A 168 -2.95 -15.96 -1.17
C ALA A 168 -1.65 -16.05 -0.39
N VAL A 169 -1.02 -17.22 -0.38
CA VAL A 169 0.21 -17.47 0.40
C VAL A 169 1.35 -17.90 -0.53
N ALA A 170 2.52 -17.28 -0.38
CA ALA A 170 3.76 -17.69 -1.02
C ALA A 170 4.90 -17.77 -0.02
N ARG A 171 5.71 -18.84 -0.13
CA ARG A 171 7.02 -18.92 0.52
C ARG A 171 8.08 -19.02 -0.54
N PHE A 172 9.08 -18.16 -0.44
CA PHE A 172 10.08 -18.04 -1.48
C PHE A 172 11.41 -17.55 -0.92
N LYS A 173 12.48 -17.90 -1.60
CA LYS A 173 13.83 -17.59 -1.21
C LYS A 173 14.49 -16.76 -2.30
N LEU A 174 15.13 -15.65 -1.92
CA LEU A 174 15.86 -14.77 -2.83
C LEU A 174 17.32 -14.68 -2.38
N LYS A 175 18.21 -14.63 -3.38
CA LYS A 175 19.63 -14.36 -3.21
C LYS A 175 19.95 -12.91 -3.59
N SER A 176 21.14 -12.46 -3.19
CA SER A 176 21.64 -11.12 -3.56
C SER A 176 21.43 -10.81 -5.03
N GLY A 177 20.85 -9.64 -5.32
CA GLY A 177 20.47 -9.16 -6.64
C GLY A 177 19.13 -9.66 -7.17
N GLN A 178 18.55 -10.71 -6.60
CA GLN A 178 17.26 -11.24 -7.04
C GLN A 178 16.10 -10.39 -6.52
N THR A 179 15.01 -10.38 -7.29
CA THR A 179 13.77 -9.65 -6.99
C THR A 179 12.55 -10.52 -7.14
N ALA A 180 11.53 -10.20 -6.38
CA ALA A 180 10.17 -10.72 -6.54
C ALA A 180 9.18 -9.55 -6.51
N PHE A 181 8.03 -9.72 -7.16
CA PHE A 181 7.02 -8.68 -7.18
C PHE A 181 5.62 -9.24 -7.01
N PHE A 182 4.75 -8.36 -6.51
CA PHE A 182 3.34 -8.59 -6.29
C PHE A 182 2.60 -7.30 -6.65
N ILE A 183 1.55 -7.40 -7.48
CA ILE A 183 0.70 -6.29 -7.88
C ILE A 183 -0.72 -6.66 -7.55
N LEU A 184 -1.38 -5.84 -6.73
CA LEU A 184 -2.80 -5.98 -6.43
C LEU A 184 -3.56 -4.85 -7.11
N GLU A 185 -4.55 -5.20 -7.92
CA GLU A 185 -5.33 -4.27 -8.73
C GLU A 185 -6.79 -4.68 -8.82
N GLU A 186 -7.65 -3.79 -9.31
CA GLU A 186 -9.00 -4.15 -9.69
C GLU A 186 -8.99 -5.05 -10.92
N ALA A 187 -9.72 -6.15 -10.86
CA ALA A 187 -9.86 -7.04 -12.01
C ALA A 187 -10.84 -6.45 -13.02
N ASN A 188 -10.34 -5.91 -14.10
CA ASN A 188 -11.14 -5.51 -15.24
C ASN A 188 -11.61 -6.73 -16.06
N SER A 189 -12.74 -6.59 -16.78
CA SER A 189 -13.38 -7.67 -17.53
C SER A 189 -12.57 -8.18 -18.75
N GLY A 190 -11.36 -7.67 -18.98
CA GLY A 190 -10.46 -8.06 -20.07
C GLY A 190 -9.08 -8.49 -19.59
N ASP A 191 -8.39 -9.31 -20.37
CA ASP A 191 -7.01 -9.76 -20.11
C ASP A 191 -5.95 -8.64 -20.32
N ASP A 192 -6.37 -7.42 -20.66
CA ASP A 192 -5.51 -6.30 -21.08
C ASP A 192 -5.06 -5.42 -19.88
N SER A 193 -4.82 -6.01 -18.71
CA SER A 193 -4.23 -5.25 -17.61
C SER A 193 -2.80 -4.83 -17.97
N PRO A 194 -2.41 -3.55 -17.78
CA PRO A 194 -1.03 -3.07 -17.95
C PRO A 194 -0.02 -3.90 -17.16
N SER A 195 -0.43 -4.44 -16.02
CA SER A 195 0.37 -5.31 -15.15
C SER A 195 0.77 -6.65 -15.78
N ALA A 196 0.19 -7.02 -16.92
CA ALA A 196 0.61 -8.19 -17.67
C ALA A 196 1.97 -8.00 -18.38
N ASN A 197 2.40 -6.74 -18.58
CA ASN A 197 3.70 -6.43 -19.17
C ASN A 197 4.84 -6.67 -18.16
N PRO A 198 5.88 -7.45 -18.50
CA PRO A 198 7.03 -7.68 -17.62
C PRO A 198 7.75 -6.41 -17.16
N ASP A 199 7.76 -5.36 -17.98
CA ASP A 199 8.42 -4.08 -17.68
C ASP A 199 7.55 -3.13 -16.87
N TYR A 200 6.25 -3.43 -16.70
CA TYR A 200 5.28 -2.54 -16.05
C TYR A 200 5.77 -1.99 -14.70
N ILE A 201 6.30 -2.84 -13.83
CA ILE A 201 6.77 -2.41 -12.49
C ILE A 201 7.90 -1.39 -12.59
N SER A 202 8.83 -1.62 -13.52
CA SER A 202 9.95 -0.72 -13.71
C SER A 202 9.52 0.64 -14.25
N ASP A 203 8.56 0.63 -15.16
CA ASP A 203 8.05 1.84 -15.78
C ASP A 203 7.11 2.58 -14.82
N ALA A 204 6.19 1.89 -14.16
CA ALA A 204 5.34 2.47 -13.11
C ALA A 204 6.16 3.08 -11.97
N PHE A 205 7.28 2.45 -11.57
CA PHE A 205 8.19 3.02 -10.57
C PHE A 205 8.79 4.34 -11.05
N LYS A 206 9.31 4.39 -12.28
CA LYS A 206 9.91 5.61 -12.85
C LYS A 206 8.88 6.73 -13.02
N GLU A 207 7.70 6.41 -13.56
CA GLU A 207 6.61 7.37 -13.76
C GLU A 207 6.12 7.94 -12.43
N THR A 208 5.88 7.09 -11.44
CA THR A 208 5.48 7.51 -10.10
C THR A 208 6.56 8.37 -9.43
N MET A 209 7.82 7.98 -9.55
CA MET A 209 8.95 8.77 -9.06
C MET A 209 8.97 10.16 -9.72
N ASN A 210 8.91 10.22 -11.05
CA ASN A 210 8.95 11.46 -11.80
C ASN A 210 7.77 12.37 -11.48
N TYR A 211 6.57 11.81 -11.30
CA TYR A 211 5.39 12.57 -10.87
C TYR A 211 5.62 13.30 -9.54
N TRP A 212 6.14 12.59 -8.53
CA TRP A 212 6.37 13.19 -7.21
C TRP A 212 7.51 14.21 -7.23
N LEU A 213 8.59 13.92 -7.98
CA LEU A 213 9.72 14.86 -8.14
C LEU A 213 9.26 16.14 -8.86
N ASP A 214 8.44 16.03 -9.91
CA ASP A 214 7.87 17.20 -10.60
C ASP A 214 7.01 18.02 -9.64
N TRP A 215 6.13 17.36 -8.85
CA TRP A 215 5.33 18.05 -7.86
C TRP A 215 6.17 18.84 -6.86
N VAL A 216 7.16 18.21 -6.24
CA VAL A 216 8.02 18.85 -5.24
C VAL A 216 8.88 19.94 -5.84
N SER A 217 9.28 19.82 -7.13
CA SER A 217 10.10 20.84 -7.81
C SER A 217 9.46 22.22 -7.85
N ARG A 218 8.14 22.29 -7.76
CA ARG A 218 7.34 23.53 -7.74
C ARG A 218 7.45 24.31 -6.42
N SER A 219 7.94 23.66 -5.34
CA SER A 219 8.15 24.31 -4.04
C SER A 219 9.15 25.43 -4.14
N LYS A 220 8.78 26.60 -3.62
CA LYS A 220 9.65 27.78 -3.55
C LYS A 220 10.43 27.86 -2.23
N TYR A 221 10.14 26.98 -1.28
CA TYR A 221 10.81 27.01 0.01
C TYR A 221 12.30 26.66 -0.12
N ARG A 222 13.16 27.48 0.46
CA ARG A 222 14.63 27.33 0.44
C ARG A 222 15.27 27.34 1.84
N GLY A 223 14.45 27.21 2.87
CA GLY A 223 14.91 27.18 4.25
C GLY A 223 15.55 25.85 4.67
N ARG A 224 16.08 25.83 5.89
CA ARG A 224 16.77 24.65 6.49
C ARG A 224 15.86 23.43 6.70
N TRP A 225 14.55 23.61 6.72
CA TRP A 225 13.57 22.54 6.95
C TRP A 225 13.01 21.95 5.65
N ARG A 226 13.76 22.06 4.55
CA ARG A 226 13.30 21.68 3.21
C ARG A 226 12.72 20.26 3.17
N GLU A 227 13.37 19.27 3.77
CA GLU A 227 12.90 17.88 3.77
C GLU A 227 11.54 17.74 4.46
N MET A 228 11.33 18.41 5.59
CA MET A 228 10.04 18.37 6.30
C MET A 228 8.93 19.08 5.51
N VAL A 229 9.24 20.23 4.91
CA VAL A 229 8.30 20.97 4.07
C VAL A 229 7.91 20.14 2.84
N ASN A 230 8.89 19.57 2.14
CA ASN A 230 8.63 18.68 1.00
C ASN A 230 7.79 17.47 1.42
N ARG A 231 8.12 16.83 2.55
CA ARG A 231 7.35 15.68 3.06
C ARG A 231 5.91 16.07 3.38
N SER A 232 5.69 17.23 3.99
CA SER A 232 4.34 17.75 4.26
C SER A 232 3.56 18.00 2.98
N ALA A 233 4.16 18.68 2.01
CA ALA A 233 3.53 18.94 0.70
C ALA A 233 3.17 17.64 -0.04
N LEU A 234 4.03 16.60 0.03
CA LEU A 234 3.77 15.29 -0.56
C LEU A 234 2.58 14.58 0.11
N VAL A 235 2.45 14.66 1.44
CA VAL A 235 1.31 14.07 2.17
C VAL A 235 0.01 14.82 1.83
N LEU A 236 0.02 16.14 1.86
CA LEU A 236 -1.15 16.94 1.53
C LEU A 236 -1.63 16.67 0.08
N LYS A 237 -0.69 16.57 -0.86
CA LYS A 237 -1.01 16.19 -2.24
C LYS A 237 -1.56 14.78 -2.34
N LEU A 238 -0.99 13.82 -1.59
CA LEU A 238 -1.43 12.44 -1.56
C LEU A 238 -2.90 12.30 -1.12
N LEU A 239 -3.33 13.12 -0.16
CA LEU A 239 -4.69 13.16 0.37
C LEU A 239 -5.67 14.00 -0.46
N THR A 240 -5.22 14.54 -1.60
CA THR A 240 -6.06 15.27 -2.53
C THR A 240 -6.59 14.34 -3.61
N SER A 241 -7.90 14.15 -3.68
CA SER A 241 -8.54 13.31 -4.70
C SER A 241 -8.27 13.86 -6.10
N ARG A 242 -7.79 13.00 -6.98
CA ARG A 242 -7.57 13.32 -8.40
C ARG A 242 -8.88 13.62 -9.12
N GLU A 243 -9.94 12.88 -8.78
CA GLU A 243 -11.21 12.91 -9.48
C GLU A 243 -11.95 14.25 -9.31
N ASN A 244 -11.97 14.77 -8.08
CA ASN A 244 -12.82 15.91 -7.73
C ASN A 244 -12.08 17.04 -6.99
N GLY A 245 -10.77 16.86 -6.72
CA GLY A 245 -9.95 17.86 -6.03
C GLY A 245 -10.23 18.00 -4.54
N SER A 246 -11.10 17.17 -3.95
CA SER A 246 -11.38 17.20 -2.52
C SER A 246 -10.17 16.71 -1.73
N ILE A 247 -9.98 17.24 -0.52
CA ILE A 247 -8.87 16.88 0.36
C ILE A 247 -9.46 16.17 1.56
N VAL A 248 -9.16 14.88 1.71
CA VAL A 248 -9.60 14.10 2.87
C VAL A 248 -8.81 14.50 4.12
N ALA A 249 -9.47 14.57 5.27
CA ALA A 249 -8.83 14.97 6.52
C ALA A 249 -7.81 13.92 7.01
N ALA A 250 -8.11 12.64 6.80
CA ALA A 250 -7.17 11.53 7.00
C ALA A 250 -7.61 10.32 6.16
N PRO A 251 -6.70 9.36 5.88
CA PRO A 251 -7.04 8.17 5.11
C PRO A 251 -7.84 7.13 5.91
N THR A 252 -8.05 7.33 7.21
CA THR A 252 -8.60 6.34 8.14
C THR A 252 -9.97 6.72 8.68
N PHE A 253 -10.67 5.74 9.23
CA PHE A 253 -11.91 5.89 9.97
C PHE A 253 -11.90 4.97 11.19
N SER A 254 -12.82 5.20 12.11
CA SER A 254 -13.07 4.35 13.30
C SER A 254 -11.90 4.22 14.27
N LEU A 255 -10.83 4.98 14.11
CA LEU A 255 -9.79 5.10 15.13
C LEU A 255 -10.31 5.99 16.25
N PRO A 256 -10.30 5.55 17.53
CA PRO A 256 -10.79 6.34 18.62
C PRO A 256 -9.86 7.51 18.95
N GLU A 257 -10.42 8.67 19.27
CA GLU A 257 -9.64 9.83 19.77
C GLU A 257 -8.91 9.50 21.08
N LYS A 258 -9.45 8.57 21.84
CA LYS A 258 -8.86 8.03 23.08
C LYS A 258 -9.12 6.53 23.11
N VAL A 259 -8.09 5.73 23.41
CA VAL A 259 -8.21 4.27 23.53
C VAL A 259 -9.36 3.91 24.50
N GLY A 260 -10.30 3.08 24.01
CA GLY A 260 -11.52 2.72 24.72
C GLY A 260 -12.63 3.80 24.69
N GLY A 261 -12.41 4.91 24.00
CA GLY A 261 -13.40 5.99 23.83
C GLY A 261 -14.48 5.68 22.80
N GLN A 262 -15.55 6.50 22.83
CA GLN A 262 -16.72 6.31 21.95
C GLN A 262 -16.66 7.15 20.66
N ARG A 263 -15.70 8.06 20.54
CA ARG A 263 -15.57 8.96 19.38
C ARG A 263 -14.69 8.33 18.32
N ASN A 264 -15.33 7.71 17.31
CA ASN A 264 -14.70 6.99 16.21
C ASN A 264 -15.19 7.62 14.90
N TRP A 265 -14.60 8.75 14.53
CA TRP A 265 -15.03 9.52 13.37
C TRP A 265 -14.50 8.93 12.06
N ASP A 266 -15.21 9.23 10.97
CA ASP A 266 -14.72 8.97 9.62
C ASP A 266 -14.03 10.23 9.08
N TYR A 267 -12.72 10.15 8.90
CA TYR A 267 -11.88 11.25 8.41
C TYR A 267 -11.62 11.20 6.91
N ARG A 268 -12.19 10.24 6.19
CA ARG A 268 -12.02 10.08 4.74
C ARG A 268 -12.82 11.09 3.91
N TYR A 269 -13.32 12.14 4.55
CA TYR A 269 -14.10 13.22 3.96
C TYR A 269 -13.40 14.56 4.07
N THR A 270 -13.84 15.50 3.23
CA THR A 270 -13.31 16.86 3.22
C THR A 270 -13.91 17.70 4.34
N TRP A 271 -13.04 18.35 5.10
CA TRP A 271 -13.42 19.40 6.03
C TRP A 271 -13.04 20.75 5.42
N ILE A 272 -14.00 21.65 5.28
CA ILE A 272 -13.79 22.98 4.63
C ILE A 272 -12.64 23.74 5.30
N ARG A 273 -12.58 23.74 6.63
CA ARG A 273 -11.52 24.37 7.41
C ARG A 273 -10.14 23.79 7.05
N ASP A 274 -10.02 22.44 7.07
CA ASP A 274 -8.74 21.75 6.84
C ASP A 274 -8.28 21.91 5.39
N ALA A 275 -9.21 21.82 4.44
CA ALA A 275 -8.95 22.07 3.04
C ALA A 275 -8.47 23.51 2.80
N SER A 276 -9.07 24.49 3.47
CA SER A 276 -8.67 25.89 3.37
C SER A 276 -7.22 26.11 3.82
N PHE A 277 -6.79 25.51 4.94
CA PHE A 277 -5.41 25.59 5.41
C PHE A 277 -4.44 24.86 4.47
N THR A 278 -4.83 23.70 3.95
CA THR A 278 -4.01 22.94 3.01
C THR A 278 -3.75 23.71 1.71
N LEU A 279 -4.77 24.43 1.19
CA LEU A 279 -4.62 25.24 -0.01
C LEU A 279 -3.78 26.50 0.21
N TYR A 280 -3.71 26.99 1.45
CA TYR A 280 -2.89 28.15 1.81
C TYR A 280 -1.41 27.79 1.99
N ALA A 281 -1.12 26.57 2.42
CA ALA A 281 0.25 26.07 2.68
C ALA A 281 1.01 25.77 1.37
#